data_f2a3ffb926d9d2b6fcdb5b2df7e8ea8b
#
_entry.id   f2a3ffb926d9d2b6fcdb5b2df7e8ea8b
#
_cell.length_a   1.000
_cell.length_b   1.000
_cell.length_c   1.000
_cell.angle_alpha   90.00
_cell.angle_beta   90.00
_cell.angle_gamma   90.00
#
_symmetry.space_group_name_H-M   'P 1'
#
loop_
_entity.id
_entity.type
_entity.pdbx_description
1 polymer ?
#
loop_
_entity_poly.entity_id
_entity_poly.type
_entity_poly.pdbx_seq_one_letter_code
_entity_poly.pdbx_strand_id
1 'polypeptide(L)'
;MLEVCHIISLQVQNLGIKEIRNVQTAIIYEEKGTYLNYEYYAKHDKHLVTEVEYKNHKLQSMFANRMLQGAEELFYESMNGKEVQEWYEYQKTTNQFADSFLENAQSLNYYFYSLGPVALGISSYKPLSDEEINLFKRFRNVFDMAYRRFLDIEQAEFQAREAQIELALERVRARTMAMVHSIELAETVAV
;
A
#
# COMPACT_ATOMS: atom_id res chain seq x y z
N MET A 1 -5.59 -3.94 -2.50
CA MET A 1 -4.37 -3.43 -3.21
C MET A 1 -3.44 -4.54 -3.69
N LEU A 2 -3.19 -5.61 -2.94
CA LEU A 2 -2.32 -6.73 -3.38
C LEU A 2 -2.74 -7.34 -4.72
N GLU A 3 -4.02 -7.63 -4.89
CA GLU A 3 -4.55 -8.19 -6.14
C GLU A 3 -4.35 -7.24 -7.33
N VAL A 4 -4.46 -5.93 -7.09
CA VAL A 4 -4.19 -4.91 -8.13
C VAL A 4 -2.73 -4.97 -8.58
N CYS A 5 -1.77 -5.07 -7.65
CA CYS A 5 -0.35 -5.22 -7.98
C CYS A 5 -0.09 -6.50 -8.78
N HIS A 6 -0.71 -7.61 -8.39
CA HIS A 6 -0.59 -8.89 -9.11
C HIS A 6 -1.14 -8.79 -10.54
N ILE A 7 -2.37 -8.30 -10.70
CA ILE A 7 -3.00 -8.15 -12.02
C ILE A 7 -2.18 -7.23 -12.92
N ILE A 8 -1.72 -6.07 -12.41
CA ILE A 8 -0.86 -5.17 -13.18
C ILE A 8 0.41 -5.90 -13.60
N SER A 9 1.07 -6.63 -12.69
CA SER A 9 2.28 -7.38 -12.99
C SER A 9 2.07 -8.38 -14.12
N LEU A 10 1.01 -9.17 -14.08
CA LEU A 10 0.67 -10.12 -15.14
C LEU A 10 0.43 -9.41 -16.48
N GLN A 11 -0.32 -8.30 -16.47
CA GLN A 11 -0.67 -7.61 -17.71
C GLN A 11 0.53 -6.93 -18.35
N VAL A 12 1.38 -6.24 -17.58
CA VAL A 12 2.57 -5.59 -18.12
C VAL A 12 3.57 -6.62 -18.68
N GLN A 13 3.70 -7.80 -18.06
CA GLN A 13 4.52 -8.89 -18.56
C GLN A 13 3.96 -9.48 -19.86
N ASN A 14 2.64 -9.71 -19.95
CA ASN A 14 1.97 -10.18 -21.16
C ASN A 14 2.13 -9.20 -22.33
N LEU A 15 2.26 -7.91 -22.02
CA LEU A 15 2.46 -6.85 -23.02
C LEU A 15 3.94 -6.60 -23.36
N GLY A 16 4.87 -7.38 -22.79
CA GLY A 16 6.26 -7.44 -23.21
C GLY A 16 7.30 -6.94 -22.21
N ILE A 17 6.92 -6.35 -21.07
CA ILE A 17 7.89 -5.94 -20.02
C ILE A 17 8.29 -7.18 -19.22
N LYS A 18 9.45 -7.76 -19.49
CA LYS A 18 9.84 -9.10 -18.95
C LYS A 18 10.70 -9.07 -17.71
N GLU A 19 11.51 -8.02 -17.52
CA GLU A 19 12.51 -7.97 -16.46
C GLU A 19 11.99 -7.30 -15.16
N ILE A 20 10.69 -7.43 -14.92
CA ILE A 20 10.05 -6.88 -13.73
C ILE A 20 10.50 -7.67 -12.50
N ARG A 21 10.93 -6.94 -11.48
CA ARG A 21 11.15 -7.47 -10.14
C ARG A 21 9.86 -7.52 -9.35
N ASN A 22 9.23 -6.36 -9.15
CA ASN A 22 7.93 -6.27 -8.49
C ASN A 22 7.07 -5.14 -9.07
N VAL A 23 5.76 -5.27 -8.84
CA VAL A 23 4.80 -4.17 -8.91
C VAL A 23 4.40 -3.86 -7.48
N GLN A 24 4.35 -2.57 -7.14
CA GLN A 24 4.08 -2.12 -5.78
C GLN A 24 3.18 -0.91 -5.74
N THR A 25 2.44 -0.80 -4.65
CA THR A 25 1.65 0.37 -4.29
C THR A 25 2.06 0.81 -2.90
N ALA A 26 2.53 2.04 -2.77
CA ALA A 26 2.86 2.64 -1.48
C ALA A 26 1.78 3.65 -1.08
N ILE A 27 1.27 3.55 0.15
CA ILE A 27 0.36 4.52 0.75
C ILE A 27 1.12 5.19 1.90
N ILE A 28 1.33 6.51 1.80
CA ILE A 28 2.15 7.25 2.76
C ILE A 28 1.28 7.81 3.89
N TYR A 29 1.74 7.59 5.11
CA TYR A 29 1.21 8.16 6.35
C TYR A 29 2.23 9.16 6.89
N GLU A 30 2.15 10.40 6.41
CA GLU A 30 3.14 11.45 6.71
C GLU A 30 3.30 11.70 8.21
N GLU A 31 2.18 11.79 8.95
CA GLU A 31 2.17 12.01 10.39
C GLU A 31 2.91 10.91 11.17
N LYS A 32 2.83 9.66 10.68
CA LYS A 32 3.52 8.51 11.28
C LYS A 32 4.98 8.39 10.81
N GLY A 33 5.34 9.02 9.70
CA GLY A 33 6.64 8.84 9.06
C GLY A 33 6.82 7.44 8.45
N THR A 34 5.70 6.79 8.10
CA THR A 34 5.69 5.44 7.52
C THR A 34 4.97 5.43 6.17
N TYR A 35 5.19 4.38 5.39
CA TYR A 35 4.29 4.01 4.30
C TYR A 35 3.96 2.52 4.37
N LEU A 36 2.76 2.18 3.94
CA LEU A 36 2.32 0.81 3.77
C LEU A 36 2.53 0.41 2.32
N ASN A 37 3.38 -0.58 2.10
CA ASN A 37 3.76 -1.06 0.78
C ASN A 37 3.06 -2.39 0.48
N TYR A 38 2.27 -2.41 -0.58
CA TYR A 38 1.65 -3.61 -1.14
C TYR A 38 2.46 -4.03 -2.34
N GLU A 39 3.00 -5.24 -2.35
CA GLU A 39 3.97 -5.69 -3.34
C GLU A 39 3.62 -7.07 -3.90
N TYR A 40 3.84 -7.22 -5.20
CA TYR A 40 3.85 -8.52 -5.85
C TYR A 40 5.17 -8.74 -6.59
N TYR A 41 5.89 -9.79 -6.21
CA TYR A 41 7.17 -10.20 -6.77
C TYR A 41 6.97 -11.33 -7.76
N ALA A 42 7.03 -11.03 -9.06
CA ALA A 42 6.67 -11.96 -10.12
C ALA A 42 7.53 -13.23 -10.16
N LYS A 43 8.86 -13.12 -10.01
CA LYS A 43 9.77 -14.27 -10.03
C LYS A 43 9.65 -15.19 -8.82
N HIS A 44 9.04 -14.71 -7.73
CA HIS A 44 8.84 -15.45 -6.49
C HIS A 44 7.39 -15.87 -6.29
N ASP A 45 6.47 -15.43 -7.15
CA ASP A 45 5.02 -15.55 -6.96
C ASP A 45 4.60 -15.17 -5.54
N LYS A 46 5.09 -14.01 -5.08
CA LYS A 46 4.99 -13.62 -3.67
C LYS A 46 4.25 -12.30 -3.50
N HIS A 47 3.22 -12.32 -2.65
CA HIS A 47 2.49 -11.15 -2.21
C HIS A 47 2.97 -10.73 -0.83
N LEU A 48 3.17 -9.42 -0.63
CA LEU A 48 3.64 -8.85 0.63
C LEU A 48 2.91 -7.56 0.95
N VAL A 49 2.70 -7.35 2.25
CA VAL A 49 2.31 -6.05 2.80
C VAL A 49 3.33 -5.71 3.89
N THR A 50 4.02 -4.59 3.71
CA THR A 50 5.10 -4.19 4.62
C THR A 50 4.89 -2.75 5.04
N GLU A 51 4.86 -2.47 6.34
CA GLU A 51 4.96 -1.11 6.87
C GLU A 51 6.44 -0.73 6.98
N VAL A 52 6.80 0.39 6.37
CA VAL A 52 8.18 0.86 6.25
C VAL A 52 8.33 2.24 6.89
N GLU A 53 9.25 2.37 7.83
CA GLU A 53 9.68 3.65 8.38
C GLU A 53 10.66 4.33 7.40
N TYR A 54 10.16 5.21 6.53
CA TYR A 54 10.95 5.73 5.42
C TYR A 54 12.06 6.70 5.84
N LYS A 55 12.01 7.25 7.06
CA LYS A 55 13.05 8.15 7.57
C LYS A 55 14.36 7.45 7.88
N ASN A 56 14.35 6.13 8.03
CA ASN A 56 15.51 5.33 8.40
C ASN A 56 16.51 5.10 7.25
N HIS A 57 16.10 5.35 6.00
CA HIS A 57 16.97 5.16 4.85
C HIS A 57 16.82 6.30 3.83
N LYS A 58 17.96 6.81 3.33
CA LYS A 58 18.00 7.96 2.41
C LYS A 58 17.14 7.77 1.16
N LEU A 59 17.21 6.59 0.54
CA LEU A 59 16.45 6.26 -0.66
C LEU A 59 14.94 6.29 -0.38
N GLN A 60 14.51 5.69 0.73
CA GLN A 60 13.11 5.64 1.12
C GLN A 60 12.56 7.01 1.50
N SER A 61 13.36 7.83 2.21
CA SER A 61 13.02 9.23 2.47
C SER A 61 12.85 10.03 1.19
N MET A 62 13.75 9.84 0.23
CA MET A 62 13.68 10.51 -1.06
C MET A 62 12.40 10.12 -1.82
N PHE A 63 12.07 8.84 -1.88
CA PHE A 63 10.83 8.38 -2.52
C PHE A 63 9.59 8.94 -1.84
N ALA A 64 9.50 8.85 -0.52
CA ALA A 64 8.36 9.36 0.23
C ALA A 64 8.18 10.87 0.01
N ASN A 65 9.25 11.65 0.08
CA ASN A 65 9.19 13.10 -0.16
C ASN A 65 8.75 13.43 -1.58
N ARG A 66 9.24 12.73 -2.60
CA ARG A 66 8.82 12.92 -4.00
C ARG A 66 7.34 12.57 -4.18
N MET A 67 6.86 11.50 -3.56
CA MET A 67 5.45 11.12 -3.61
C MET A 67 4.55 12.20 -2.98
N LEU A 68 4.95 12.74 -1.83
CA LEU A 68 4.19 13.77 -1.11
C LEU A 68 4.18 15.13 -1.83
N GLN A 69 5.24 15.47 -2.55
CA GLN A 69 5.31 16.74 -3.32
C GLN A 69 4.29 16.83 -4.45
N GLY A 70 3.58 15.78 -4.69
CA GLY A 70 2.46 15.76 -5.64
C GLY A 70 2.92 15.29 -7.00
N ALA A 71 2.23 14.87 -7.58
CA ALA A 71 1.38 14.85 -8.67
C ALA A 71 2.00 14.38 -9.98
N GLU A 72 1.57 13.25 -10.40
CA GLU A 72 1.40 12.91 -11.81
C GLU A 72 2.67 12.67 -12.65
N GLU A 73 3.84 13.01 -12.14
CA GLU A 73 5.07 12.77 -12.88
C GLU A 73 5.66 11.41 -12.57
N LEU A 74 6.14 10.74 -13.61
CA LEU A 74 6.99 9.59 -13.46
C LEU A 74 8.31 10.03 -12.86
N PHE A 75 8.67 9.52 -11.71
CA PHE A 75 10.03 9.64 -11.24
C PHE A 75 10.75 8.29 -11.30
N TYR A 76 12.01 8.38 -11.62
CA TYR A 76 12.88 7.27 -11.90
C TYR A 76 14.10 7.34 -10.98
N GLU A 77 14.51 6.19 -10.46
CA GLU A 77 15.75 6.02 -9.72
C GLU A 77 16.42 4.72 -10.14
N SER A 78 17.73 4.78 -10.38
CA SER A 78 18.54 3.63 -10.78
C SER A 78 19.71 3.44 -9.85
N MET A 79 19.88 2.22 -9.38
CA MET A 79 21.04 1.76 -8.64
C MET A 79 21.84 0.78 -9.47
N ASN A 80 23.16 0.84 -9.37
CA ASN A 80 24.05 0.01 -10.16
C ASN A 80 25.17 -0.59 -9.29
N GLY A 81 25.59 -1.79 -9.62
CA GLY A 81 26.75 -2.46 -9.00
C GLY A 81 26.66 -2.47 -7.48
N LYS A 82 27.58 -1.75 -6.83
CA LYS A 82 27.71 -1.70 -5.36
C LYS A 82 26.46 -1.17 -4.66
N GLU A 83 25.76 -0.20 -5.25
CA GLU A 83 24.54 0.39 -4.65
C GLU A 83 23.43 -0.64 -4.54
N VAL A 84 23.30 -1.55 -5.52
CA VAL A 84 22.33 -2.66 -5.48
C VAL A 84 22.66 -3.61 -4.33
N GLN A 85 23.96 -3.90 -4.11
CA GLN A 85 24.39 -4.77 -3.03
C GLN A 85 24.15 -4.12 -1.66
N GLU A 86 24.48 -2.84 -1.51
CA GLU A 86 24.21 -2.09 -0.28
C GLU A 86 22.71 -2.04 0.04
N TRP A 87 21.87 -1.86 -0.98
CA TRP A 87 20.42 -1.92 -0.84
C TRP A 87 19.91 -3.31 -0.44
N TYR A 88 20.42 -4.36 -1.08
CA TYR A 88 20.08 -5.75 -0.75
C TYR A 88 20.46 -6.10 0.70
N GLU A 89 21.67 -5.76 1.14
CA GLU A 89 22.11 -5.97 2.52
C GLU A 89 21.26 -5.18 3.51
N TYR A 90 20.88 -3.93 3.19
CA TYR A 90 19.96 -3.15 4.00
C TYR A 90 18.61 -3.84 4.14
N GLN A 91 18.01 -4.34 3.05
CA GLN A 91 16.74 -5.04 3.10
C GLN A 91 16.76 -6.26 4.03
N LYS A 92 17.87 -6.98 4.12
CA LYS A 92 18.05 -8.11 5.05
C LYS A 92 17.97 -7.71 6.52
N THR A 93 18.26 -6.47 6.84
CA THR A 93 18.21 -5.95 8.22
C THR A 93 16.86 -5.42 8.62
N THR A 94 15.88 -5.45 7.71
CA THR A 94 14.54 -4.89 7.89
C THR A 94 13.45 -5.97 7.79
N ASN A 95 12.19 -5.55 7.92
CA ASN A 95 11.04 -6.40 7.64
C ASN A 95 10.66 -6.46 6.15
N GLN A 96 11.44 -5.81 5.27
CA GLN A 96 11.21 -5.82 3.84
C GLN A 96 11.71 -7.13 3.21
N PHE A 97 11.17 -7.45 2.06
CA PHE A 97 11.59 -8.66 1.34
C PHE A 97 12.97 -8.46 0.70
N ALA A 98 13.96 -9.20 1.21
CA ALA A 98 15.27 -9.29 0.58
C ALA A 98 15.19 -10.27 -0.61
N ASP A 99 15.05 -9.71 -1.79
CA ASP A 99 14.96 -10.46 -3.03
C ASP A 99 16.30 -11.05 -3.43
N SER A 100 16.44 -12.38 -3.38
CA SER A 100 17.69 -13.08 -3.66
C SER A 100 18.24 -12.86 -5.07
N PHE A 101 17.40 -12.48 -6.05
CA PHE A 101 17.89 -12.12 -7.38
C PHE A 101 18.76 -10.84 -7.40
N LEU A 102 18.65 -9.99 -6.35
CA LEU A 102 19.51 -8.82 -6.22
C LEU A 102 20.95 -9.16 -5.86
N GLU A 103 21.22 -10.34 -5.31
CA GLU A 103 22.58 -10.76 -4.92
C GLU A 103 23.58 -10.70 -6.09
N ASN A 104 23.11 -10.95 -7.31
CA ASN A 104 23.93 -10.93 -8.52
C ASN A 104 23.45 -9.90 -9.55
N ALA A 105 22.50 -9.04 -9.19
CA ALA A 105 21.98 -8.04 -10.10
C ALA A 105 22.97 -6.91 -10.34
N GLN A 106 23.11 -6.51 -11.61
CA GLN A 106 23.97 -5.40 -12.01
C GLN A 106 23.28 -4.04 -11.88
N SER A 107 21.95 -4.03 -11.92
CA SER A 107 21.16 -2.83 -11.72
C SER A 107 19.81 -3.14 -11.06
N LEU A 108 19.24 -2.13 -10.44
CA LEU A 108 17.89 -2.12 -9.91
C LEU A 108 17.28 -0.75 -10.23
N ASN A 109 16.15 -0.76 -10.93
CA ASN A 109 15.55 0.44 -11.46
C ASN A 109 14.12 0.55 -10.92
N TYR A 110 13.78 1.72 -10.39
CA TYR A 110 12.46 2.04 -9.85
C TYR A 110 11.78 3.10 -10.69
N TYR A 111 10.51 2.87 -11.01
CA TYR A 111 9.64 3.78 -11.76
C TYR A 111 8.36 3.96 -10.95
N PHE A 112 8.03 5.20 -10.60
CA PHE A 112 6.86 5.50 -9.79
C PHE A 112 6.01 6.58 -10.41
N TYR A 113 4.69 6.38 -10.38
CA TYR A 113 3.69 7.42 -10.58
C TYR A 113 3.06 7.78 -9.24
N SER A 114 3.16 9.06 -8.86
CA SER A 114 2.53 9.59 -7.64
C SER A 114 1.12 10.10 -7.93
N LEU A 115 0.21 9.83 -7.01
CA LEU A 115 -1.16 10.33 -6.98
C LEU A 115 -1.44 10.97 -5.60
N GLY A 116 -0.56 11.85 -5.16
CA GLY A 116 -0.54 12.41 -3.81
C GLY A 116 0.07 11.42 -2.81
N PRO A 117 -0.64 11.04 -1.73
CA PRO A 117 -0.08 10.16 -0.71
C PRO A 117 0.02 8.70 -1.14
N VAL A 118 -0.37 8.37 -2.36
CA VAL A 118 -0.26 7.03 -2.92
C VAL A 118 0.60 7.03 -4.17
N ALA A 119 1.34 5.96 -4.41
CA ALA A 119 2.10 5.75 -5.63
C ALA A 119 1.91 4.35 -6.19
N LEU A 120 1.85 4.26 -7.52
CA LEU A 120 2.03 3.02 -8.25
C LEU A 120 3.47 2.93 -8.71
N GLY A 121 4.17 1.86 -8.36
CA GLY A 121 5.54 1.63 -8.72
C GLY A 121 5.75 0.30 -9.42
N ILE A 122 6.78 0.28 -10.27
CA ILE A 122 7.35 -0.93 -10.84
C ILE A 122 8.85 -0.90 -10.60
N SER A 123 9.44 -2.01 -10.22
CA SER A 123 10.90 -2.15 -10.24
C SER A 123 11.34 -3.25 -11.20
N SER A 124 12.52 -3.07 -11.77
CA SER A 124 13.05 -3.96 -12.79
C SER A 124 14.55 -4.20 -12.59
N TYR A 125 15.02 -5.39 -13.02
CA TYR A 125 16.44 -5.75 -12.96
C TYR A 125 17.26 -5.12 -14.09
N LYS A 126 16.60 -4.54 -15.10
CA LYS A 126 17.20 -3.79 -16.19
C LYS A 126 16.43 -2.50 -16.42
N PRO A 127 17.06 -1.45 -16.94
CA PRO A 127 16.34 -0.25 -17.33
C PRO A 127 15.22 -0.59 -18.34
N LEU A 128 14.07 0.05 -18.16
CA LEU A 128 12.97 -0.03 -19.12
C LEU A 128 13.24 0.92 -20.30
N SER A 129 12.84 0.50 -21.50
CA SER A 129 12.81 1.36 -22.67
C SER A 129 11.70 2.41 -22.56
N ASP A 130 11.78 3.45 -23.40
CA ASP A 130 10.74 4.48 -23.49
C ASP A 130 9.37 3.88 -23.84
N GLU A 131 9.34 2.85 -24.68
CA GLU A 131 8.11 2.14 -25.05
C GLU A 131 7.51 1.40 -23.84
N GLU A 132 8.34 0.73 -23.04
CA GLU A 132 7.91 0.03 -21.83
C GLU A 132 7.44 1.02 -20.75
N ILE A 133 8.13 2.15 -20.58
CA ILE A 133 7.71 3.24 -19.69
C ILE A 133 6.36 3.81 -20.14
N ASN A 134 6.17 4.07 -21.44
CA ASN A 134 4.90 4.54 -21.98
C ASN A 134 3.77 3.51 -21.82
N LEU A 135 4.09 2.23 -21.90
CA LEU A 135 3.15 1.17 -21.61
C LEU A 135 2.74 1.19 -20.13
N PHE A 136 3.70 1.24 -19.22
CA PHE A 136 3.43 1.32 -17.78
C PHE A 136 2.59 2.55 -17.42
N LYS A 137 2.84 3.70 -18.07
CA LYS A 137 2.05 4.92 -17.89
C LYS A 137 0.55 4.72 -18.12
N ARG A 138 0.16 3.84 -19.03
CA ARG A 138 -1.26 3.57 -19.32
C ARG A 138 -1.98 2.89 -18.15
N PHE A 139 -1.26 2.14 -17.31
CA PHE A 139 -1.82 1.50 -16.12
C PHE A 139 -2.14 2.49 -15.01
N ARG A 140 -1.55 3.69 -15.01
CA ARG A 140 -1.81 4.73 -14.02
C ARG A 140 -3.31 5.05 -13.88
N ASN A 141 -4.02 5.23 -15.00
CA ASN A 141 -5.45 5.58 -14.96
C ASN A 141 -6.29 4.43 -14.37
N VAL A 142 -5.93 3.19 -14.71
CA VAL A 142 -6.59 2.00 -14.16
C VAL A 142 -6.30 1.89 -12.65
N PHE A 143 -5.09 2.18 -12.26
CA PHE A 143 -4.70 2.21 -10.86
C PHE A 143 -5.43 3.30 -10.07
N ASP A 144 -5.58 4.51 -10.60
CA ASP A 144 -6.35 5.60 -9.96
C ASP A 144 -7.79 5.17 -9.68
N MET A 145 -8.45 4.53 -10.65
CA MET A 145 -9.80 4.00 -10.46
C MET A 145 -9.84 2.90 -9.36
N ALA A 146 -8.88 1.99 -9.37
CA ALA A 146 -8.80 0.92 -8.38
C ALA A 146 -8.53 1.46 -6.97
N TYR A 147 -7.68 2.48 -6.85
CA TYR A 147 -7.38 3.13 -5.57
C TYR A 147 -8.58 3.90 -5.02
N ARG A 148 -9.30 4.65 -5.86
CA ARG A 148 -10.56 5.32 -5.45
C ARG A 148 -11.56 4.29 -4.95
N ARG A 149 -11.72 3.19 -5.66
CA ARG A 149 -12.61 2.11 -5.22
C ARG A 149 -12.19 1.48 -3.89
N PHE A 150 -10.88 1.34 -3.68
CA PHE A 150 -10.34 0.87 -2.40
C PHE A 150 -10.71 1.82 -1.25
N LEU A 151 -10.56 3.15 -1.44
CA LEU A 151 -10.94 4.14 -0.44
C LEU A 151 -12.45 4.13 -0.14
N ASP A 152 -13.30 4.00 -1.18
CA ASP A 152 -14.75 3.90 -1.02
C ASP A 152 -15.14 2.68 -0.16
N ILE A 153 -14.48 1.54 -0.37
CA ILE A 153 -14.72 0.32 0.41
C ILE A 153 -14.28 0.52 1.85
N GLU A 154 -13.08 1.02 2.11
CA GLU A 154 -12.59 1.29 3.47
C GLU A 154 -13.54 2.23 4.23
N GLN A 155 -14.01 3.29 3.56
CA GLN A 155 -14.95 4.23 4.17
C GLN A 155 -16.29 3.57 4.49
N ALA A 156 -16.82 2.75 3.58
CA ALA A 156 -18.07 2.03 3.79
C ALA A 156 -17.95 1.02 4.94
N GLU A 157 -16.84 0.29 5.04
CA GLU A 157 -16.57 -0.65 6.13
C GLU A 157 -16.45 0.07 7.48
N PHE A 158 -15.77 1.22 7.51
CA PHE A 158 -15.69 2.06 8.71
C PHE A 158 -17.08 2.52 9.17
N GLN A 159 -17.90 3.07 8.25
CA GLN A 159 -19.25 3.53 8.56
C GLN A 159 -20.15 2.38 9.05
N ALA A 160 -20.05 1.21 8.42
CA ALA A 160 -20.82 0.03 8.85
C ALA A 160 -20.43 -0.42 10.27
N ARG A 161 -19.14 -0.36 10.60
CA ARG A 161 -18.64 -0.69 11.95
C ARG A 161 -19.12 0.31 12.99
N GLU A 162 -19.07 1.61 12.72
CA GLU A 162 -19.58 2.65 13.62
C GLU A 162 -21.08 2.48 13.86
N ALA A 163 -21.87 2.21 12.81
CA ALA A 163 -23.30 1.96 12.94
C ALA A 163 -23.61 0.71 13.81
N GLN A 164 -22.79 -0.34 13.72
CA GLN A 164 -22.92 -1.52 14.58
C GLN A 164 -22.62 -1.19 16.05
N ILE A 165 -21.61 -0.37 16.31
CA ILE A 165 -21.25 0.08 17.66
C ILE A 165 -22.39 0.90 18.26
N GLU A 166 -22.91 1.90 17.52
CA GLU A 166 -24.04 2.71 17.97
C GLU A 166 -25.28 1.87 18.27
N LEU A 167 -25.61 0.92 17.40
CA LEU A 167 -26.72 0.00 17.63
C LEU A 167 -26.52 -0.85 18.91
N ALA A 168 -25.31 -1.29 19.17
CA ALA A 168 -25.00 -2.03 20.38
C ALA A 168 -25.16 -1.16 21.64
N LEU A 169 -24.65 0.08 21.58
CA LEU A 169 -24.80 1.06 22.67
C LEU A 169 -26.28 1.38 22.95
N GLU A 170 -27.10 1.60 21.91
CA GLU A 170 -28.55 1.83 22.06
C GLU A 170 -29.26 0.63 22.71
N ARG A 171 -28.91 -0.59 22.35
CA ARG A 171 -29.47 -1.79 22.99
C ARG A 171 -29.12 -1.87 24.48
N VAL A 172 -27.90 -1.49 24.86
CA VAL A 172 -27.48 -1.44 26.27
C VAL A 172 -28.26 -0.35 27.01
N ARG A 173 -28.35 0.87 26.45
CA ARG A 173 -29.13 1.99 27.03
C ARG A 173 -30.58 1.60 27.25
N ALA A 174 -31.24 1.06 26.22
CA ALA A 174 -32.63 0.65 26.31
C ALA A 174 -32.86 -0.41 27.41
N ARG A 175 -31.95 -1.37 27.52
CA ARG A 175 -32.03 -2.42 28.55
C ARG A 175 -31.82 -1.87 29.96
N THR A 176 -30.85 -0.95 30.13
CA THR A 176 -30.59 -0.29 31.40
C THR A 176 -31.79 0.55 31.85
N MET A 177 -32.39 1.34 30.94
CA MET A 177 -33.59 2.12 31.25
C MET A 177 -34.78 1.23 31.61
N ALA A 178 -34.98 0.12 30.89
CA ALA A 178 -36.03 -0.84 31.22
C ALA A 178 -35.87 -1.49 32.61
N MET A 179 -34.59 -1.72 33.03
CA MET A 179 -34.30 -2.23 34.38
C MET A 179 -34.62 -1.22 35.47
N VAL A 180 -34.31 0.07 35.26
CA VAL A 180 -34.61 1.16 36.21
C VAL A 180 -36.15 1.28 36.40
N HIS A 181 -36.90 1.30 35.30
CA HIS A 181 -38.38 1.35 35.36
C HIS A 181 -38.98 0.11 36.03
N SER A 182 -38.40 -1.07 35.86
CA SER A 182 -38.93 -2.27 36.52
C SER A 182 -38.65 -2.28 38.03
N ILE A 183 -37.55 -1.68 38.49
CA ILE A 183 -37.26 -1.48 39.91
C ILE A 183 -38.20 -0.47 40.53
N GLU A 184 -38.44 0.65 39.86
CA GLU A 184 -39.43 1.70 40.30
C GLU A 184 -40.85 1.15 40.38
N LEU A 185 -41.26 0.31 39.40
CA LEU A 185 -42.57 -0.37 39.42
C LEU A 185 -42.67 -1.36 40.60
N ALA A 186 -41.60 -2.11 40.90
CA ALA A 186 -41.59 -3.03 42.02
C ALA A 186 -41.67 -2.31 43.37
N GLU A 187 -41.03 -1.16 43.53
CA GLU A 187 -41.13 -0.32 44.72
C GLU A 187 -42.53 0.33 44.89
N THR A 188 -43.21 0.67 43.77
CA THR A 188 -44.53 1.30 43.79
C THR A 188 -45.66 0.30 44.11
N VAL A 189 -45.47 -0.98 43.82
CA VAL A 189 -46.46 -2.05 44.09
C VAL A 189 -46.28 -2.65 45.47
N ALA A 190 -45.20 -2.36 46.18
CA ALA A 190 -44.90 -2.85 47.53
C ALA A 190 -45.47 -1.96 48.67
N VAL A 191 -46.32 -0.96 48.34
CA VAL A 191 -47.08 -0.12 49.26
C VAL A 191 -48.53 -0.56 49.22
#